data_c87130b7c7db08cac91dcff36ce75c5a
#
_entry.id   c87130b7c7db08cac91dcff36ce75c5a
#
_cell.length_a   1.000
_cell.length_b   1.000
_cell.length_c   1.000
_cell.angle_alpha   90.00
_cell.angle_beta   90.00
_cell.angle_gamma   90.00
#
_symmetry.space_group_name_H-M   'P 1'
#
loop_
_entity.id
_entity.type
_entity.pdbx_description
1 polymer ?
#
loop_
_entity_poly.entity_id
_entity_poly.type
_entity_poly.pdbx_seq_one_letter_code
_entity_poly.pdbx_strand_id
1 'polypeptide(L)' 'MGKAEILAELTANGQVNIFRSSPSWQKAFELYKKVNGGHKNMHCGSCFRDVLQWLRS' A
#
# COMPACT_ATOMS: atom_id res chain seq x y z
N MET A 1 -9.75 -0.09 9.22
CA MET A 1 -9.04 -1.02 8.34
C MET A 1 -7.56 -0.98 8.68
N GLY A 2 -6.97 -2.15 8.89
CA GLY A 2 -5.58 -2.22 9.33
C GLY A 2 -4.63 -2.62 8.20
N LYS A 3 -3.33 -2.57 8.50
CA LYS A 3 -2.29 -2.94 7.55
C LYS A 3 -2.48 -4.38 7.03
N ALA A 4 -2.78 -5.30 7.91
CA ALA A 4 -2.91 -6.72 7.54
C ALA A 4 -4.04 -6.93 6.53
N GLU A 5 -5.14 -6.24 6.70
CA GLU A 5 -6.27 -6.36 5.78
C GLU A 5 -5.91 -5.85 4.39
N ILE A 6 -5.26 -4.70 4.35
CA ILE A 6 -4.83 -4.12 3.07
C ILE A 6 -3.80 -5.00 2.41
N LEU A 7 -2.84 -5.50 3.16
CA LEU A 7 -1.83 -6.41 2.63
C LEU A 7 -2.46 -7.68 2.07
N ALA A 8 -3.46 -8.22 2.76
CA ALA A 8 -4.17 -9.41 2.29
C ALA A 8 -4.87 -9.13 0.96
N GLU A 9 -5.50 -7.97 0.79
CA GLU A 9 -6.11 -7.60 -0.47
C GLU A 9 -5.08 -7.49 -1.59
N LEU A 10 -3.93 -6.90 -1.29
CA LEU A 10 -2.88 -6.72 -2.29
C LEU A 10 -2.22 -8.03 -2.71
N THR A 11 -2.28 -9.04 -1.86
CA THR A 11 -1.63 -10.33 -2.11
C THR A 11 -2.64 -11.47 -2.22
N ALA A 12 -3.87 -11.16 -2.58
CA ALA A 12 -4.97 -12.13 -2.59
C ALA A 12 -4.70 -13.35 -3.46
N ASN A 13 -3.91 -13.19 -4.53
CA ASN A 13 -3.58 -14.29 -5.44
C ASN A 13 -2.18 -14.86 -5.19
N GLY A 14 -1.62 -14.60 -4.02
CA GLY A 14 -0.27 -15.04 -3.70
C GLY A 14 0.83 -14.16 -4.28
N GLN A 15 0.45 -13.14 -5.02
CA GLN A 15 1.39 -12.20 -5.62
C GLN A 15 0.92 -10.77 -5.33
N VAL A 16 1.88 -9.86 -5.24
CA VAL A 16 1.57 -8.46 -5.01
C VAL A 16 0.88 -7.88 -6.24
N ASN A 17 -0.22 -7.16 -6.01
CA ASN A 17 -0.95 -6.48 -7.07
C ASN A 17 -0.07 -5.36 -7.65
N ILE A 18 0.18 -5.41 -8.96
CA ILE A 18 1.01 -4.43 -9.65
C ILE A 18 0.20 -3.27 -10.24
N PHE A 19 -1.11 -3.34 -10.15
CA PHE A 19 -1.98 -2.28 -10.70
C PHE A 19 -2.07 -1.12 -9.71
N ARG A 20 -1.33 -0.06 -10.01
CA ARG A 20 -1.23 1.11 -9.13
C ARG A 20 -2.56 1.83 -8.93
N SER A 21 -3.47 1.70 -9.88
CA SER A 21 -4.78 2.34 -9.79
C SER A 21 -5.80 1.52 -9.01
N SER A 22 -5.42 0.37 -8.48
CA SER A 22 -6.37 -0.47 -7.76
C SER A 22 -6.82 0.19 -6.44
N PRO A 23 -8.07 -0.05 -6.03
CA PRO A 23 -8.56 0.50 -4.77
C PRO A 23 -7.73 0.08 -3.55
N SER A 24 -7.16 -1.12 -3.59
CA SER A 24 -6.32 -1.60 -2.49
C SER A 24 -5.08 -0.73 -2.30
N TRP A 25 -4.43 -0.33 -3.39
CA TRP A 25 -3.29 0.57 -3.32
C TRP A 25 -3.69 1.96 -2.82
N GLN A 26 -4.85 2.45 -3.24
CA GLN A 26 -5.34 3.74 -2.75
C GLN A 26 -5.54 3.70 -1.24
N LYS A 27 -6.14 2.63 -0.74
CA LYS A 27 -6.32 2.45 0.70
C LYS A 27 -4.97 2.38 1.43
N ALA A 28 -4.01 1.70 0.83
CA ALA A 28 -2.67 1.56 1.43
C ALA A 28 -1.99 2.92 1.58
N PHE A 29 -2.02 3.75 0.54
CA PHE A 29 -1.42 5.08 0.60
C PHE A 29 -2.16 5.99 1.58
N GLU A 30 -3.48 5.91 1.62
CA GLU A 30 -4.26 6.70 2.56
C GLU A 30 -3.94 6.33 4.00
N LEU A 31 -3.86 5.05 4.28
CA LEU A 31 -3.53 4.59 5.62
C LEU A 31 -2.10 5.00 6.01
N TYR A 32 -1.16 4.85 5.08
CA TYR A 32 0.21 5.26 5.32
C TYR A 32 0.28 6.74 5.69
N LYS A 33 -0.38 7.59 4.92
CA LYS A 33 -0.41 9.02 5.17
C LYS A 33 -1.03 9.35 6.53
N LYS A 34 -2.11 8.65 6.86
CA LYS A 34 -2.82 8.87 8.11
C LYS A 34 -1.99 8.49 9.33
N VAL A 35 -1.28 7.38 9.25
CA VAL A 35 -0.50 6.86 10.38
C VAL A 35 0.86 7.52 10.49
N ASN A 36 1.54 7.73 9.37
CA ASN A 36 2.92 8.24 9.36
C ASN A 36 3.01 9.73 9.08
N GLY A 37 1.96 10.33 8.52
CA GLY A 37 1.93 11.75 8.23
C GLY A 37 2.82 12.18 7.07
N GLY A 38 3.43 11.24 6.36
CA GLY A 38 4.32 11.55 5.25
C GLY A 38 3.61 11.60 3.91
N HIS A 39 4.23 12.29 2.97
CA HIS A 39 3.75 12.32 1.59
C HIS A 39 4.38 11.21 0.78
N LYS A 40 3.56 10.28 0.33
CA LYS A 40 4.00 9.27 -0.65
C LYS A 40 3.15 9.44 -1.90
N ASN A 41 3.80 9.51 -3.05
CA ASN A 41 3.13 9.76 -4.31
C ASN A 41 2.86 8.44 -5.04
N MET A 42 1.63 8.23 -5.48
CA MET A 42 1.26 7.02 -6.21
C MET A 42 1.96 6.90 -7.57
N HIS A 43 2.59 7.97 -8.04
CA HIS A 43 3.35 7.95 -9.28
C HIS A 43 4.82 7.62 -9.07
N CYS A 44 5.25 7.45 -7.84
CA CYS A 44 6.65 7.17 -7.50
C CYS A 44 6.83 5.68 -7.25
N GLY A 45 7.68 5.03 -8.03
CA GLY A 45 7.92 3.58 -7.90
C GLY A 45 8.50 3.19 -6.54
N SER A 46 9.45 3.96 -6.03
CA SER A 46 10.04 3.66 -4.72
C SER A 46 9.04 3.87 -3.58
N CYS A 47 8.07 4.75 -3.77
CA CYS A 47 7.02 4.96 -2.77
C CYS A 47 6.15 3.71 -2.61
N PHE A 48 5.85 3.03 -3.69
CA PHE A 48 5.12 1.77 -3.63
C PHE A 48 5.88 0.72 -2.82
N ARG A 49 7.17 0.63 -3.04
CA ARG A 49 8.02 -0.30 -2.29
C ARG A 49 8.02 0.04 -0.81
N ASP A 50 8.15 1.32 -0.48
CA ASP A 50 8.17 1.78 0.90
C ASP A 50 6.85 1.47 1.61
N VAL A 51 5.74 1.75 0.96
CA VAL A 51 4.42 1.46 1.52
C VAL A 51 4.22 -0.04 1.71
N LEU A 52 4.63 -0.84 0.73
CA LEU A 52 4.51 -2.29 0.83
C LEU A 52 5.33 -2.84 1.99
N GLN A 53 6.55 -2.36 2.15
CA GLN A 53 7.42 -2.77 3.24
C GLN A 53 6.82 -2.40 4.59
N TRP A 54 6.24 -1.20 4.67
CA TRP A 54 5.57 -0.76 5.88
C TRP A 54 4.37 -1.65 6.21
N LEU A 55 3.61 -2.06 5.20
CA LEU A 55 2.48 -2.96 5.41
C LEU A 55 2.91 -4.30 5.97
N ARG A 56 4.11 -4.74 5.63
CA ARG A 56 4.65 -6.02 6.10
C ARG A 56 5.33 -5.95 7.46
N SER A 57 5.58 -4.76 7.94
CA SER A 57 6.30 -4.58 9.20
C SER A 57 5.42 -4.74 10.46
#